data_d7b060a4fca0100270e08dd6f756234e
#
_entry.id   d7b060a4fca0100270e08dd6f756234e
#
_cell.length_a   1.000
_cell.length_b   1.000
_cell.length_c   1.000
_cell.angle_alpha   90.00
_cell.angle_beta   90.00
_cell.angle_gamma   90.00
#
_symmetry.space_group_name_H-M   'P 1'
#
loop_
_entity.id
_entity.type
_entity.pdbx_description
1 polymer ?
#
loop_
_entity_poly.entity_id
_entity_poly.type
_entity_poly.pdbx_seq_one_letter_code
_entity_poly.pdbx_strand_id
1 'polypeptide(L)'
;MKLIITHQESYSRSELLLRTIIGVFYIVLPHAFLLIFYSLWGSILSLVAFITILFTGRYPESMFEYQVKLLRWNLRLTARMSNLADDYPAFGLNGTDEHTSLEVPYPERISRGLTIVRLLFGAFYVILPHGFILYFRILWGLILSIYGFLSVLFTGKF
;
A
#
# COMPACT_ATOMS: atom_id res chain seq x y z
N MET A 1 -7.85 -0.17 -11.93
CA MET A 1 -6.89 0.23 -10.87
C MET A 1 -5.61 0.65 -11.55
N LYS A 2 -5.12 1.86 -11.27
CA LYS A 2 -3.87 2.40 -11.81
C LYS A 2 -2.99 2.80 -10.63
N LEU A 3 -1.76 2.26 -10.60
CA LEU A 3 -0.75 2.60 -9.60
C LEU A 3 0.45 3.17 -10.34
N ILE A 4 0.92 4.33 -9.90
CA ILE A 4 2.10 5.00 -10.45
C ILE A 4 3.04 5.31 -9.29
N ILE A 5 4.31 4.99 -9.47
CA ILE A 5 5.42 5.50 -8.68
C ILE A 5 6.33 6.19 -9.67
N THR A 6 6.49 7.50 -9.52
CA THR A 6 7.28 8.31 -10.45
C THR A 6 8.76 8.09 -10.16
N HIS A 7 9.51 7.66 -11.18
CA HIS A 7 10.96 7.52 -11.10
C HIS A 7 11.61 8.90 -11.00
N GLN A 8 12.54 9.07 -10.07
CA GLN A 8 13.31 10.29 -9.89
C GLN A 8 14.64 10.20 -10.69
N GLU A 9 15.07 11.30 -11.29
CA GLU A 9 16.33 11.35 -12.05
C GLU A 9 17.57 11.21 -11.15
N SER A 10 17.46 11.66 -9.90
CA SER A 10 18.51 11.56 -8.88
C SER A 10 17.90 11.31 -7.51
N TYR A 11 18.61 10.53 -6.69
CA TYR A 11 18.23 10.19 -5.33
C TYR A 11 19.27 10.71 -4.34
N SER A 12 18.79 11.17 -3.19
CA SER A 12 19.64 11.67 -2.11
C SER A 12 20.31 10.51 -1.35
N ARG A 13 21.64 10.45 -1.39
CA ARG A 13 22.42 9.46 -0.65
C ARG A 13 22.27 9.61 0.86
N SER A 14 22.16 10.84 1.34
CA SER A 14 21.96 11.14 2.76
C SER A 14 20.61 10.64 3.26
N GLU A 15 19.55 10.84 2.49
CA GLU A 15 18.23 10.31 2.82
C GLU A 15 18.16 8.79 2.73
N LEU A 16 18.80 8.18 1.73
CA LEU A 16 18.94 6.73 1.64
C LEU A 16 19.54 6.14 2.91
N LEU A 17 20.69 6.67 3.37
CA LEU A 17 21.36 6.22 4.57
C LEU A 17 20.51 6.47 5.83
N LEU A 18 19.92 7.67 5.94
CA LEU A 18 19.06 8.03 7.05
C LEU A 18 17.86 7.07 7.15
N ARG A 19 17.18 6.80 6.05
CA ARG A 19 16.04 5.86 5.99
C ARG A 19 16.45 4.44 6.34
N THR A 20 17.60 3.99 5.83
CA THR A 20 18.05 2.62 6.04
C THR A 20 18.45 2.38 7.50
N ILE A 21 19.13 3.34 8.14
CA ILE A 21 19.65 3.18 9.50
C ILE A 21 18.58 3.47 10.55
N ILE A 22 17.87 4.59 10.43
CA ILE A 22 16.93 5.06 11.47
C ILE A 22 15.49 5.25 10.96
N GLY A 23 15.20 4.92 9.69
CA GLY A 23 13.88 5.11 9.08
C GLY A 23 12.75 4.41 9.84
N VAL A 24 13.03 3.28 10.48
CA VAL A 24 12.06 2.58 11.34
C VAL A 24 11.58 3.50 12.47
N PHE A 25 12.47 4.28 13.08
CA PHE A 25 12.12 5.14 14.22
C PHE A 25 11.43 6.44 13.80
N TYR A 26 11.93 7.11 12.76
CA TYR A 26 11.41 8.44 12.42
C TYR A 26 10.33 8.43 11.31
N ILE A 27 10.23 7.37 10.51
CA ILE A 27 9.17 7.19 9.50
C ILE A 27 8.17 6.12 9.96
N VAL A 28 8.63 4.85 10.11
CA VAL A 28 7.69 3.74 10.29
C VAL A 28 6.94 3.86 11.61
N LEU A 29 7.62 4.14 12.73
CA LEU A 29 7.00 4.15 14.05
C LEU A 29 5.87 5.19 14.17
N PRO A 30 6.05 6.49 13.82
CA PRO A 30 4.97 7.47 13.91
C PRO A 30 3.82 7.17 12.94
N HIS A 31 4.12 6.70 11.72
CA HIS A 31 3.08 6.29 10.77
C HIS A 31 2.34 5.05 11.23
N ALA A 32 3.05 4.02 11.72
CA ALA A 32 2.45 2.78 12.18
C ALA A 32 1.54 3.02 13.39
N PHE A 33 1.97 3.89 14.33
CA PHE A 33 1.14 4.26 15.47
C PHE A 33 -0.23 4.78 15.03
N LEU A 34 -0.28 5.72 14.09
CA LEU A 34 -1.54 6.24 13.58
C LEU A 34 -2.27 5.20 12.70
N LEU A 35 -1.55 4.50 11.82
CA LEU A 35 -2.12 3.49 10.93
C LEU A 35 -2.83 2.36 11.67
N ILE A 36 -2.41 2.00 12.89
CA ILE A 36 -3.11 1.01 13.72
C ILE A 36 -4.56 1.45 13.95
N PHE A 37 -4.78 2.69 14.40
CA PHE A 37 -6.13 3.21 14.67
C PHE A 37 -6.96 3.36 13.39
N TYR A 38 -6.37 3.91 12.33
CA TYR A 38 -7.06 4.06 11.05
C TYR A 38 -7.37 2.71 10.39
N SER A 39 -6.49 1.72 10.53
CA SER A 39 -6.73 0.37 10.01
C SER A 39 -7.78 -0.38 10.82
N LEU A 40 -7.80 -0.20 12.14
CA LEU A 40 -8.84 -0.76 13.01
C LEU A 40 -10.21 -0.21 12.60
N TRP A 41 -10.33 1.12 12.45
CA TRP A 41 -11.55 1.74 11.95
C TRP A 41 -11.92 1.26 10.54
N GLY A 42 -10.92 1.16 9.65
CA GLY A 42 -11.08 0.60 8.30
C GLY A 42 -11.63 -0.84 8.31
N SER A 43 -11.20 -1.65 9.27
CA SER A 43 -11.70 -3.02 9.43
C SER A 43 -13.18 -3.05 9.85
N ILE A 44 -13.59 -2.15 10.75
CA ILE A 44 -15.00 -1.98 11.13
C ILE A 44 -15.83 -1.55 9.90
N LEU A 45 -15.37 -0.54 9.16
CA LEU A 45 -16.02 -0.09 7.94
C LEU A 45 -16.11 -1.19 6.87
N SER A 46 -15.09 -2.04 6.75
CA SER A 46 -15.10 -3.19 5.84
C SER A 46 -16.15 -4.22 6.24
N LEU A 47 -16.33 -4.47 7.53
CA LEU A 47 -17.37 -5.37 8.02
C LEU A 47 -18.78 -4.83 7.72
N VAL A 48 -19.00 -3.55 7.97
CA VAL A 48 -20.27 -2.87 7.64
C VAL A 48 -20.53 -2.89 6.14
N ALA A 49 -19.50 -2.59 5.34
CA ALA A 49 -19.58 -2.64 3.88
C ALA A 49 -19.90 -4.04 3.38
N PHE A 50 -19.28 -5.09 3.95
CA PHE A 50 -19.57 -6.48 3.63
C PHE A 50 -21.05 -6.81 3.84
N ILE A 51 -21.61 -6.46 5.00
CA ILE A 51 -23.03 -6.66 5.29
C ILE A 51 -23.90 -5.89 4.29
N THR A 52 -23.58 -4.62 4.03
CA THR A 52 -24.31 -3.79 3.07
C THR A 52 -24.30 -4.40 1.66
N ILE A 53 -23.14 -4.92 1.19
CA ILE A 53 -23.04 -5.58 -0.10
C ILE A 53 -23.93 -6.82 -0.19
N LEU A 54 -24.04 -7.62 0.87
CA LEU A 54 -24.89 -8.81 0.88
C LEU A 54 -26.37 -8.45 0.67
N PHE A 55 -26.83 -7.33 1.24
CA PHE A 55 -28.23 -6.91 1.08
C PHE A 55 -28.48 -6.10 -0.19
N THR A 56 -27.58 -5.20 -0.55
CA THR A 56 -27.80 -4.22 -1.62
C THR A 56 -27.06 -4.53 -2.92
N GLY A 57 -25.99 -5.31 -2.88
CA GLY A 57 -25.05 -5.53 -4.00
C GLY A 57 -24.20 -4.30 -4.33
N ARG A 58 -24.13 -3.31 -3.42
CA ARG A 58 -23.36 -2.08 -3.62
C ARG A 58 -22.41 -1.85 -2.44
N TYR A 59 -21.21 -1.37 -2.73
CA TYR A 59 -20.28 -0.90 -1.72
C TYR A 59 -20.67 0.54 -1.33
N PRO A 60 -20.83 0.89 -0.05
CA PRO A 60 -21.05 2.30 0.33
C PRO A 60 -19.85 3.16 -0.08
N GLU A 61 -20.12 4.23 -0.83
CA GLU A 61 -19.08 5.07 -1.46
C GLU A 61 -18.10 5.66 -0.44
N SER A 62 -18.62 6.20 0.66
CA SER A 62 -17.79 6.77 1.73
C SER A 62 -16.84 5.75 2.37
N MET A 63 -17.28 4.50 2.53
CA MET A 63 -16.46 3.42 3.07
C MET A 63 -15.42 2.96 2.05
N PHE A 64 -15.79 2.91 0.76
CA PHE A 64 -14.87 2.62 -0.33
C PHE A 64 -13.76 3.67 -0.42
N GLU A 65 -14.12 4.96 -0.41
CA GLU A 65 -13.14 6.05 -0.43
C GLU A 65 -12.20 6.01 0.76
N TYR A 66 -12.70 5.68 1.95
CA TYR A 66 -11.89 5.52 3.13
C TYR A 66 -10.81 4.44 2.92
N GLN A 67 -11.19 3.26 2.41
CA GLN A 67 -10.25 2.17 2.13
C GLN A 67 -9.21 2.58 1.07
N VAL A 68 -9.63 3.27 0.02
CA VAL A 68 -8.70 3.77 -1.01
C VAL A 68 -7.72 4.79 -0.43
N LYS A 69 -8.17 5.70 0.43
CA LYS A 69 -7.30 6.67 1.12
C LYS A 69 -6.29 5.97 2.03
N LEU A 70 -6.72 4.94 2.74
CA LEU A 70 -5.84 4.13 3.60
C LEU A 70 -4.77 3.40 2.76
N LEU A 71 -5.16 2.83 1.61
CA LEU A 71 -4.22 2.21 0.66
C LEU A 71 -3.21 3.23 0.11
N ARG A 72 -3.65 4.44 -0.22
CA ARG A 72 -2.76 5.52 -0.68
C ARG A 72 -1.73 5.89 0.39
N TRP A 73 -2.15 5.97 1.65
CA TRP A 73 -1.20 6.25 2.74
C TRP A 73 -0.16 5.13 2.89
N ASN A 74 -0.60 3.86 2.88
CA ASN A 74 0.32 2.72 2.91
C ASN A 74 1.28 2.71 1.71
N LEU A 75 0.80 3.08 0.51
CA LEU A 75 1.64 3.18 -0.68
C LEU A 75 2.75 4.22 -0.51
N ARG A 76 2.41 5.43 -0.01
CA ARG A 76 3.41 6.48 0.27
C ARG A 76 4.51 5.98 1.21
N LEU A 77 4.11 5.35 2.30
CA LEU A 77 5.04 4.79 3.28
C LEU A 77 5.92 3.70 2.66
N THR A 78 5.31 2.77 1.94
CA THR A 78 6.04 1.66 1.30
C THR A 78 7.03 2.16 0.25
N ALA A 79 6.65 3.15 -0.57
CA ALA A 79 7.53 3.70 -1.59
C ALA A 79 8.82 4.30 -0.98
N ARG A 80 8.70 5.02 0.15
CA ARG A 80 9.87 5.57 0.85
C ARG A 80 10.71 4.47 1.48
N MET A 81 10.10 3.54 2.18
CA MET A 81 10.85 2.45 2.83
C MET A 81 11.51 1.51 1.84
N SER A 82 11.00 1.42 0.61
CA SER A 82 11.61 0.67 -0.50
C SER A 82 12.62 1.50 -1.30
N ASN A 83 12.93 2.72 -0.88
CA ASN A 83 13.82 3.67 -1.57
C ASN A 83 13.41 3.98 -3.02
N LEU A 84 12.11 3.92 -3.32
CA LEU A 84 11.56 4.27 -4.64
C LEU A 84 11.22 5.76 -4.77
N ALA A 85 11.21 6.50 -3.68
CA ALA A 85 11.01 7.94 -3.65
C ALA A 85 11.74 8.53 -2.44
N ASP A 86 12.29 9.72 -2.61
CA ASP A 86 12.86 10.53 -1.53
C ASP A 86 11.76 11.28 -0.78
N ASP A 87 12.14 12.18 0.10
CA ASP A 87 11.28 12.97 0.98
C ASP A 87 10.53 12.16 2.05
N TYR A 88 9.95 12.89 2.99
CA TYR A 88 9.15 12.30 4.07
C TYR A 88 7.73 11.98 3.58
N PRO A 89 7.19 10.78 3.85
CA PRO A 89 5.83 10.45 3.41
C PRO A 89 4.77 11.28 4.14
N ALA A 90 3.85 11.87 3.40
CA ALA A 90 2.78 12.70 3.98
C ALA A 90 1.86 11.88 4.90
N PHE A 91 1.55 12.44 6.07
CA PHE A 91 0.66 11.82 7.04
C PHE A 91 -0.82 11.87 6.63
N GLY A 92 -1.54 10.87 7.09
CA GLY A 92 -3.00 10.87 7.10
C GLY A 92 -3.65 10.44 5.78
N LEU A 93 -4.98 10.32 5.84
CA LEU A 93 -5.80 9.84 4.72
C LEU A 93 -5.84 10.83 3.54
N ASN A 94 -5.70 12.12 3.81
CA ASN A 94 -5.78 13.18 2.81
C ASN A 94 -4.40 13.74 2.42
N GLY A 95 -3.31 13.10 2.89
CA GLY A 95 -1.96 13.50 2.49
C GLY A 95 -1.78 13.41 0.98
N THR A 96 -1.19 14.43 0.38
CA THR A 96 -0.82 14.46 -1.04
C THR A 96 0.61 13.98 -1.23
N ASP A 97 0.91 13.45 -2.39
CA ASP A 97 2.23 12.95 -2.74
C ASP A 97 2.49 13.11 -4.23
N GLU A 98 3.63 13.69 -4.57
CA GLU A 98 4.02 13.92 -5.96
C GLU A 98 4.59 12.67 -6.64
N HIS A 99 5.11 11.73 -5.85
CA HIS A 99 5.79 10.54 -6.36
C HIS A 99 4.90 9.31 -6.45
N THR A 100 3.78 9.27 -5.72
CA THR A 100 2.91 8.10 -5.71
C THR A 100 1.46 8.46 -6.01
N SER A 101 0.84 7.71 -6.90
CA SER A 101 -0.59 7.83 -7.21
C SER A 101 -1.25 6.47 -7.28
N LEU A 102 -2.42 6.36 -6.68
CA LEU A 102 -3.26 5.16 -6.72
C LEU A 102 -4.69 5.56 -7.06
N GLU A 103 -5.16 5.11 -8.21
CA GLU A 103 -6.54 5.27 -8.67
C GLU A 103 -7.25 3.91 -8.67
N VAL A 104 -8.32 3.82 -7.91
CA VAL A 104 -9.18 2.64 -7.86
C VAL A 104 -10.57 3.05 -8.31
N PRO A 105 -11.05 2.54 -9.47
CA PRO A 105 -12.39 2.85 -9.93
C PRO A 105 -13.43 2.29 -8.96
N TYR A 106 -14.45 3.10 -8.67
CA TYR A 106 -15.55 2.68 -7.83
C TYR A 106 -16.39 1.61 -8.55
N PRO A 107 -16.66 0.46 -7.93
CA PRO A 107 -17.46 -0.59 -8.54
C PRO A 107 -18.96 -0.25 -8.42
N GLU A 108 -19.66 -0.06 -9.52
CA GLU A 108 -21.11 0.23 -9.51
C GLU A 108 -21.95 -0.89 -8.89
N ARG A 109 -21.53 -2.15 -9.11
CA ARG A 109 -22.18 -3.35 -8.54
C ARG A 109 -21.16 -4.40 -8.14
N ILE A 110 -21.43 -5.08 -7.05
CA ILE A 110 -20.65 -6.20 -6.54
C ILE A 110 -21.54 -7.43 -6.46
N SER A 111 -21.07 -8.55 -6.98
CA SER A 111 -21.78 -9.82 -6.91
C SER A 111 -21.85 -10.32 -5.47
N ARG A 112 -23.06 -10.44 -4.93
CA ARG A 112 -23.33 -10.99 -3.59
C ARG A 112 -22.78 -12.42 -3.44
N GLY A 113 -23.00 -13.26 -4.46
CA GLY A 113 -22.52 -14.63 -4.46
C GLY A 113 -21.00 -14.73 -4.41
N LEU A 114 -20.29 -13.93 -5.23
CA LEU A 114 -18.82 -13.86 -5.17
C LEU A 114 -18.31 -13.31 -3.83
N THR A 115 -19.04 -12.41 -3.19
CA THR A 115 -18.67 -11.88 -1.86
C THR A 115 -18.72 -13.00 -0.83
N ILE A 116 -19.75 -13.86 -0.82
CA ILE A 116 -19.84 -15.03 0.06
C ILE A 116 -18.74 -16.04 -0.27
N VAL A 117 -18.56 -16.36 -1.55
CA VAL A 117 -17.51 -17.30 -1.99
C VAL A 117 -16.11 -16.82 -1.57
N ARG A 118 -15.84 -15.52 -1.69
CA ARG A 118 -14.57 -14.94 -1.22
C ARG A 118 -14.40 -15.06 0.29
N LEU A 119 -15.47 -14.88 1.08
CA LEU A 119 -15.40 -15.05 2.52
C LEU A 119 -15.08 -16.49 2.92
N LEU A 120 -15.76 -17.47 2.30
CA LEU A 120 -15.63 -18.88 2.67
C LEU A 120 -14.38 -19.56 2.09
N PHE A 121 -14.07 -19.25 0.85
CA PHE A 121 -13.04 -19.94 0.07
C PHE A 121 -11.91 -19.03 -0.43
N GLY A 122 -11.95 -17.73 -0.14
CA GLY A 122 -10.98 -16.77 -0.65
C GLY A 122 -9.53 -17.10 -0.25
N ALA A 123 -9.33 -17.72 0.91
CA ALA A 123 -8.02 -18.20 1.33
C ALA A 123 -7.44 -19.21 0.35
N PHE A 124 -8.26 -20.12 -0.17
CA PHE A 124 -7.81 -21.20 -1.04
C PHE A 124 -7.59 -20.73 -2.48
N TYR A 125 -8.53 -20.01 -3.08
CA TYR A 125 -8.43 -19.68 -4.50
C TYR A 125 -7.88 -18.28 -4.81
N VAL A 126 -7.77 -17.39 -3.80
CA VAL A 126 -7.16 -16.08 -3.95
C VAL A 126 -5.83 -16.02 -3.19
N ILE A 127 -5.84 -16.17 -1.86
CA ILE A 127 -4.65 -15.92 -1.04
C ILE A 127 -3.56 -16.94 -1.33
N LEU A 128 -3.89 -18.22 -1.41
CA LEU A 128 -2.90 -19.28 -1.58
C LEU A 128 -2.14 -19.19 -2.93
N PRO A 129 -2.80 -19.13 -4.11
CA PRO A 129 -2.08 -19.04 -5.37
C PRO A 129 -1.35 -17.70 -5.55
N HIS A 130 -1.95 -16.57 -5.11
CA HIS A 130 -1.27 -15.29 -5.17
C HIS A 130 -0.11 -15.21 -4.19
N GLY A 131 -0.26 -15.73 -2.97
CA GLY A 131 0.80 -15.81 -1.98
C GLY A 131 1.99 -16.63 -2.46
N PHE A 132 1.74 -17.76 -3.14
CA PHE A 132 2.78 -18.57 -3.74
C PHE A 132 3.59 -17.79 -4.79
N ILE A 133 2.92 -17.13 -5.72
CA ILE A 133 3.59 -16.31 -6.75
C ILE A 133 4.31 -15.12 -6.10
N LEU A 134 3.65 -14.43 -5.15
CA LEU A 134 4.22 -13.27 -4.46
C LEU A 134 5.47 -13.64 -3.65
N TYR A 135 5.53 -14.84 -3.08
CA TYR A 135 6.72 -15.30 -2.36
C TYR A 135 7.98 -15.24 -3.24
N PHE A 136 7.95 -15.78 -4.45
CA PHE A 136 9.08 -15.70 -5.38
C PHE A 136 9.36 -14.27 -5.84
N ARG A 137 8.30 -13.48 -6.04
CA ARG A 137 8.45 -12.06 -6.40
C ARG A 137 9.09 -11.24 -5.27
N ILE A 138 8.77 -11.53 -4.03
CA ILE A 138 9.38 -10.88 -2.86
C ILE A 138 10.88 -11.25 -2.79
N LEU A 139 11.24 -12.51 -2.96
CA LEU A 139 12.65 -12.93 -2.98
C LEU A 139 13.43 -12.20 -4.08
N TRP A 140 12.87 -12.13 -5.29
CA TRP A 140 13.48 -11.37 -6.37
C TRP A 140 13.55 -9.87 -6.06
N GLY A 141 12.49 -9.31 -5.49
CA GLY A 141 12.43 -7.92 -5.05
C GLY A 141 13.49 -7.56 -4.01
N LEU A 142 13.82 -8.47 -3.09
CA LEU A 142 14.91 -8.28 -2.13
C LEU A 142 16.27 -8.14 -2.83
N ILE A 143 16.55 -8.97 -3.83
CA ILE A 143 17.78 -8.89 -4.61
C ILE A 143 17.85 -7.54 -5.34
N LEU A 144 16.76 -7.14 -6.00
CA LEU A 144 16.68 -5.85 -6.69
C LEU A 144 16.80 -4.66 -5.73
N SER A 145 16.25 -4.76 -4.50
CA SER A 145 16.37 -3.71 -3.48
C SER A 145 17.81 -3.52 -3.02
N ILE A 146 18.55 -4.62 -2.84
CA ILE A 146 19.98 -4.56 -2.51
C ILE A 146 20.77 -3.91 -3.67
N TYR A 147 20.49 -4.33 -4.90
CA TYR A 147 21.11 -3.73 -6.07
C TYR A 147 20.80 -2.23 -6.19
N GLY A 148 19.54 -1.84 -6.06
CA GLY A 148 19.12 -0.44 -6.09
C GLY A 148 19.75 0.39 -4.96
N PHE A 149 19.81 -0.16 -3.74
CA PHE A 149 20.51 0.49 -2.62
C PHE A 149 21.97 0.77 -2.96
N LEU A 150 22.71 -0.22 -3.46
CA LEU A 150 24.12 -0.05 -3.83
C LEU A 150 24.27 0.94 -5.00
N SER A 151 23.39 0.87 -6.00
CA SER A 151 23.36 1.80 -7.12
C SER A 151 23.22 3.25 -6.66
N VAL A 152 22.20 3.55 -5.84
CA VAL A 152 21.98 4.91 -5.31
C VAL A 152 23.13 5.35 -4.41
N LEU A 153 23.66 4.45 -3.58
CA LEU A 153 24.78 4.77 -2.67
C LEU A 153 26.03 5.22 -3.44
N PHE A 154 26.36 4.54 -4.53
CA PHE A 154 27.58 4.84 -5.29
C PHE A 154 27.36 5.87 -6.40
N THR A 155 26.24 5.83 -7.11
CA THR A 155 26.00 6.66 -8.31
C THR A 155 25.00 7.81 -8.08
N GLY A 156 24.13 7.72 -7.07
CA GLY A 156 22.99 8.65 -6.88
C GLY A 156 21.80 8.36 -7.83
N LYS A 157 21.86 7.26 -8.57
CA LYS A 157 20.80 6.86 -9.53
C LYS A 157 20.28 5.46 -9.22
N PHE A 158 18.96 5.30 -9.41
CA PHE A 158 18.26 4.02 -9.21
C PHE A 158 18.17 3.26 -10.53
#